data_b38edadece4f4bb246e65e3148ac3ca5
#
_entry.id   b38edadece4f4bb246e65e3148ac3ca5
#
_cell.length_a   1.000
_cell.length_b   1.000
_cell.length_c   1.000
_cell.angle_alpha   90.00
_cell.angle_beta   90.00
_cell.angle_gamma   90.00
#
_symmetry.space_group_name_H-M   'P 1'
#
loop_
_entity.id
_entity.type
_entity.pdbx_description
1 polymer ?
#
loop_
_entity_poly.entity_id
_entity_poly.type
_entity_poly.pdbx_seq_one_letter_code
_entity_poly.pdbx_strand_id
1 'polypeptide(L)' 'MIRYEDTAKVTCVDNGETVMAEILEFKPEVLLSISLERKIKLVLKYNVKSDEYQAELYGRTFISKGPKGTHYTTTKR' A
#
# COMPACT_ATOMS: atom_id res chain seq x y z
N MET A 1 -4.56 -4.35 -19.63
CA MET A 1 -5.06 -4.75 -18.31
C MET A 1 -3.95 -4.62 -17.26
N ILE A 2 -4.29 -4.13 -16.09
CA ILE A 2 -3.34 -4.03 -14.98
C ILE A 2 -3.80 -4.95 -13.86
N ARG A 3 -2.87 -5.73 -13.38
CA ARG A 3 -3.12 -6.59 -12.23
C ARG A 3 -2.20 -6.17 -11.11
N TYR A 4 -2.76 -5.95 -9.92
CA TYR A 4 -1.98 -5.56 -8.76
C TYR A 4 -1.66 -6.78 -7.90
N GLU A 5 -0.52 -6.72 -7.22
CA GLU A 5 -0.15 -7.76 -6.29
C GLU A 5 -1.05 -7.71 -5.05
N ASP A 6 -1.14 -8.83 -4.36
CA ASP A 6 -1.96 -8.93 -3.14
C ASP A 6 -1.28 -8.36 -1.91
N THR A 7 -0.01 -7.97 -2.05
CA THR A 7 0.77 -7.40 -0.96
C THR A 7 1.39 -6.09 -1.37
N ALA A 8 1.66 -5.24 -0.38
CA ALA A 8 2.32 -3.97 -0.60
C ALA A 8 3.40 -3.77 0.45
N LYS A 9 4.44 -3.07 0.06
CA LYS A 9 5.52 -2.72 0.98
C LYS A 9 5.11 -1.50 1.79
N VAL A 10 5.17 -1.63 3.11
CA VAL A 10 4.81 -0.55 4.03
C VAL A 10 6.02 -0.21 4.87
N THR A 11 6.36 1.05 4.94
CA THR A 11 7.50 1.53 5.71
C THR A 11 7.05 2.33 6.91
N CYS A 12 7.58 2.00 8.08
CA CYS A 12 7.37 2.80 9.27
C CYS A 12 8.43 3.90 9.27
N VAL A 13 8.00 5.15 9.11
CA VAL A 13 8.93 6.27 9.00
C VAL A 13 9.75 6.49 10.26
N ASP A 14 9.16 6.18 11.41
CA ASP A 14 9.81 6.46 12.70
C ASP A 14 11.05 5.61 12.97
N ASN A 15 11.08 4.38 12.46
CA ASN A 15 12.22 3.50 12.67
C ASN A 15 12.85 2.99 11.37
N GLY A 16 12.28 3.37 10.23
CA GLY A 16 12.80 2.97 8.92
C GLY A 16 12.55 1.51 8.54
N GLU A 17 11.81 0.78 9.35
CA GLU A 17 11.52 -0.61 9.04
C GLU A 17 10.48 -0.74 7.93
N THR A 18 10.70 -1.70 7.05
CA THR A 18 9.79 -2.00 5.96
C THR A 18 9.27 -3.41 6.10
N VAL A 19 7.97 -3.55 5.94
CA VAL A 19 7.32 -4.87 6.01
C VAL A 19 6.39 -5.04 4.83
N MET A 20 6.13 -6.28 4.47
CA MET A 20 5.12 -6.58 3.46
C MET A 20 3.79 -6.77 4.16
N ALA A 21 2.77 -6.10 3.67
CA ALA A 21 1.44 -6.16 4.24
C ALA A 21 0.46 -6.73 3.22
N GLU A 22 -0.53 -7.44 3.73
CA GLU A 22 -1.59 -8.01 2.90
C GLU A 22 -2.59 -6.92 2.55
N ILE A 23 -2.97 -6.84 1.28
CA ILE A 23 -3.90 -5.82 0.80
C ILE A 23 -5.33 -6.31 1.00
N LEU A 24 -6.12 -5.53 1.72
CA LEU A 24 -7.53 -5.80 1.92
C LEU A 24 -8.38 -5.08 0.87
N GLU A 25 -8.01 -3.85 0.55
CA GLU A 25 -8.68 -3.06 -0.46
C GLU A 25 -7.69 -2.05 -1.02
N PHE A 26 -7.76 -1.82 -2.31
CA PHE A 26 -6.90 -0.83 -2.96
C PHE A 26 -7.71 -0.03 -3.96
N LYS A 27 -7.73 1.29 -3.78
CA LYS A 27 -8.32 2.22 -4.72
C LYS A 27 -7.22 3.16 -5.16
N PRO A 28 -6.73 3.05 -6.39
CA PRO A 28 -5.62 3.88 -6.86
C PRO A 28 -5.87 5.36 -6.62
N GLU A 29 -4.87 6.03 -6.06
CA GLU A 29 -4.89 7.46 -5.76
C GLU A 29 -6.01 7.88 -4.79
N VAL A 30 -6.56 6.94 -4.07
CA VAL A 30 -7.59 7.21 -3.06
C VAL A 30 -7.19 6.65 -1.71
N LEU A 31 -7.11 5.32 -1.61
CA LEU A 31 -6.76 4.68 -0.36
C LEU A 31 -6.15 3.30 -0.58
N LEU A 32 -5.46 2.85 0.44
CA LEU A 32 -4.91 1.51 0.50
C LEU A 32 -5.19 0.92 1.87
N SER A 33 -6.04 -0.09 1.93
CA SER A 33 -6.37 -0.76 3.18
C SER A 33 -5.55 -2.05 3.26
N ILE A 34 -4.81 -2.20 4.34
CA ILE A 34 -3.89 -3.33 4.52
C ILE A 34 -4.08 -4.00 5.87
N SER A 35 -3.53 -5.20 5.97
CA SER A 35 -3.47 -5.95 7.22
C SER A 35 -2.01 -6.20 7.56
N LEU A 36 -1.59 -5.71 8.72
CA LEU A 36 -0.25 -5.93 9.23
C LEU A 36 -0.26 -7.14 10.16
N GLU A 37 0.59 -8.11 9.86
CA GLU A 37 0.73 -9.31 10.67
C GLU A 37 -0.60 -10.03 10.92
N ARG A 38 -1.56 -9.86 10.00
CA ARG A 38 -2.90 -10.45 10.08
C ARG A 38 -3.70 -10.03 11.30
N LYS A 39 -3.23 -9.02 12.04
CA LYS A 39 -3.87 -8.58 13.27
C LYS A 39 -4.32 -7.14 13.24
N ILE A 40 -3.60 -6.30 12.51
CA ILE A 40 -3.84 -4.86 12.52
C ILE A 40 -4.29 -4.42 11.14
N LYS A 41 -5.49 -3.83 11.07
CA LYS A 41 -5.99 -3.23 9.86
C LYS A 41 -5.58 -1.76 9.83
N LEU A 42 -5.05 -1.32 8.73
CA LEU A 42 -4.59 0.04 8.57
C LEU A 42 -5.07 0.58 7.23
N VAL A 43 -5.69 1.76 7.26
CA VAL A 43 -6.14 2.42 6.05
C VAL A 43 -5.22 3.59 5.78
N LEU A 44 -4.48 3.51 4.68
CA LEU A 44 -3.58 4.57 4.27
C LEU A 44 -4.28 5.41 3.21
N LYS A 45 -4.25 6.73 3.39
CA LYS A 45 -4.85 7.66 2.45
C LYS A 45 -3.80 8.16 1.49
N TYR A 46 -4.18 8.34 0.23
CA TYR A 46 -3.27 8.82 -0.78
C TYR A 46 -2.91 10.29 -0.55
N ASN A 47 -1.62 10.57 -0.60
CA ASN A 47 -1.11 11.94 -0.50
C ASN A 47 -0.57 12.35 -1.87
N VAL A 48 -1.25 13.28 -2.52
CA VAL A 48 -0.88 13.73 -3.86
C VAL A 48 0.52 14.36 -3.89
N LYS A 49 0.87 15.05 -2.84
CA LYS A 49 2.15 15.76 -2.79
C LYS A 49 3.35 14.83 -2.75
N SER A 50 3.24 13.72 -2.03
CA SER A 50 4.34 12.76 -1.92
C SER A 50 4.17 11.56 -2.84
N ASP A 51 3.02 11.45 -3.49
CA ASP A 51 2.69 10.30 -4.34
C ASP A 51 2.81 8.99 -3.57
N GLU A 52 2.32 9.00 -2.34
CA GLU A 52 2.37 7.86 -1.44
C GLU A 52 1.10 7.74 -0.62
N TYR A 53 0.83 6.55 -0.14
CA TYR A 53 -0.27 6.29 0.78
C TYR A 53 0.28 6.39 2.19
N GLN A 54 -0.44 7.07 3.06
CA GLN A 54 0.06 7.40 4.40
C GLN A 54 -1.01 7.20 5.47
N ALA A 55 -0.58 6.72 6.63
CA ALA A 55 -1.46 6.55 7.78
C ALA A 55 -0.67 6.69 9.07
N GLU A 56 -1.39 7.00 10.15
CA GLU A 56 -0.80 7.04 11.47
C GLU A 56 -1.48 6.00 12.36
N LEU A 57 -0.67 5.29 13.13
CA LEU A 57 -1.17 4.29 14.07
C LEU A 57 -0.25 4.28 15.29
N TYR A 58 -0.83 4.45 16.47
CA TYR A 58 -0.09 4.46 17.73
C TYR A 58 1.07 5.46 17.73
N GLY A 59 0.83 6.64 17.19
CA GLY A 59 1.83 7.70 17.13
C GLY A 59 2.94 7.46 16.12
N ARG A 60 2.81 6.46 15.28
CA ARG A 60 3.78 6.14 14.22
C ARG A 60 3.19 6.40 12.85
N THR A 61 4.02 6.87 11.94
CA THR A 61 3.60 7.15 10.58
C THR A 61 4.03 6.00 9.67
N PHE A 62 3.08 5.50 8.89
CA PHE A 62 3.33 4.44 7.92
C PHE A 62 3.08 4.97 6.53
N ILE A 63 3.97 4.63 5.61
CA ILE A 63 3.82 5.02 4.21
C ILE A 63 3.98 3.81 3.30
N SER A 64 3.37 3.91 2.13
CA SER A 64 3.48 2.86 1.11
C SER A 64 3.26 3.48 -0.26
N LYS A 65 3.97 2.97 -1.25
CA LYS A 65 3.74 3.39 -2.64
C LYS A 65 2.63 2.59 -3.30
N GLY A 66 2.00 1.71 -2.54
CA GLY A 66 0.94 0.86 -3.03
C GLY A 66 1.47 -0.43 -3.66
N PRO A 67 0.57 -1.29 -4.12
CA PRO A 67 0.98 -2.54 -4.74
C PRO A 67 1.61 -2.30 -6.10
N LYS A 68 2.52 -3.17 -6.47
CA LYS A 68 3.12 -3.14 -7.79
C LYS A 68 2.08 -3.57 -8.81
N GLY A 69 1.87 -2.73 -9.82
CA GLY A 69 0.99 -3.09 -10.92
C GLY A 69 1.77 -3.82 -11.99
N THR A 70 1.20 -4.91 -12.48
CA THR A 70 1.79 -5.64 -13.58
C THR A 70 0.90 -5.46 -14.80
N HIS A 71 1.49 -4.96 -15.87
CA HIS A 71 0.77 -4.81 -17.12
C HIS A 71 0.79 -6.12 -17.90
N TYR A 72 -0.41 -6.61 -18.20
CA TYR A 72 -0.55 -7.73 -19.11
C TYR A 72 -0.96 -7.19 -20.46
N THR A 73 -0.10 -7.33 -21.45
CA THR A 73 -0.48 -7.09 -22.81
C THR A 73 -1.13 -8.37 -23.30
N THR A 74 -2.38 -8.32 -23.43
CA THR A 74 -3.11 -9.45 -23.99
C THR A 74 -3.14 -9.30 -25.48
N THR A 75 -2.68 -9.50 -25.50
CA THR A 75 -2.73 -9.27 -26.38
C THR A 75 -2.55 -9.46 -27.06
N LYS A 76 -2.07 -9.70 -26.99
CA LYS A 76 -1.74 -9.38 -27.00
C LYS A 76 -1.86 -9.48 -27.14
N ARG A 77 -1.81 -9.71 -27.49
CA ARG A 77 -2.07 -9.41 -27.20
C ARG A 77 -2.40 -9.43 -27.42
#